data_3b27aba373ae3a1c8547661933471697
#
_entry.id   3b27aba373ae3a1c8547661933471697
#
_cell.length_a   1.000
_cell.length_b   1.000
_cell.length_c   1.000
_cell.angle_alpha   90.00
_cell.angle_beta   90.00
_cell.angle_gamma   90.00
#
_symmetry.space_group_name_H-M   'P 1'
#
loop_
_entity.id
_entity.type
_entity.pdbx_description
1 polymer ?
#
loop_
_entity_poly.entity_id
_entity_poly.type
_entity_poly.pdbx_seq_one_letter_code
_entity_poly.pdbx_strand_id
1 'polypeptide(L)'
;MASNPSKGQIVEPNGSVMEWLLESDPSIRWQVMRDLTGAPADQVAAERARVATEGMGARLLALQGADGRWGGAAWNRGWNSTMHVLMLLGGMGLDPASDQARRALGLVRDGVTWKGCGPQDCDSNPFFAGEMEPCINGQMGAIGAYFGQDVRGIVDRLLAVQLPDGGWNCEAANDSTRSSFNTTICVLEALLEYERRVVPSPEVTAARLRGQEYLLERRLFRRRSTGEVIMRDRKGGAVWTRFAFPTWWHYDVLRGLEYLRRAGAAPDQSVAEAIDLVASKRDDKGRWPLEVRYPGEMPVEMDEAKAGQAVGSRCAPYEC
;
A
#
# COMPACT_ATOMS: atom_id res chain seq x y z
N MET A 1 10.82 -22.46 -38.80
CA MET A 1 9.61 -21.63 -38.69
C MET A 1 9.31 -21.54 -37.20
N ALA A 2 9.70 -20.45 -36.59
CA ALA A 2 9.45 -20.21 -35.17
C ALA A 2 8.06 -19.61 -35.03
N SER A 3 7.16 -20.30 -34.31
CA SER A 3 5.84 -19.83 -33.98
C SER A 3 5.92 -18.68 -32.98
N ASN A 4 5.37 -17.55 -33.37
CA ASN A 4 5.20 -16.33 -32.56
C ASN A 4 4.38 -16.66 -31.28
N PRO A 5 4.80 -16.23 -30.08
CA PRO A 5 3.93 -16.38 -28.91
C PRO A 5 2.70 -15.49 -29.09
N SER A 6 1.54 -16.11 -28.88
CA SER A 6 0.24 -15.44 -28.91
C SER A 6 0.23 -14.23 -27.99
N LYS A 7 -0.09 -13.05 -28.57
CA LYS A 7 -0.44 -11.86 -27.79
C LYS A 7 -1.59 -12.22 -26.86
N GLY A 8 -1.37 -12.13 -25.55
CA GLY A 8 -2.42 -12.26 -24.55
C GLY A 8 -3.58 -11.33 -24.91
N GLN A 9 -4.77 -11.87 -25.03
CA GLN A 9 -5.96 -11.08 -25.22
C GLN A 9 -6.20 -10.23 -23.98
N ILE A 10 -6.12 -8.93 -24.14
CA ILE A 10 -6.60 -7.96 -23.16
C ILE A 10 -8.09 -8.23 -23.00
N VAL A 11 -8.51 -8.75 -21.85
CA VAL A 11 -9.94 -8.89 -21.54
C VAL A 11 -10.42 -7.52 -21.09
N GLU A 12 -11.03 -6.78 -22.03
CA GLU A 12 -11.69 -5.52 -21.67
C GLU A 12 -12.74 -5.78 -20.58
N PRO A 13 -12.79 -4.94 -19.52
CA PRO A 13 -13.84 -5.04 -18.52
C PRO A 13 -15.20 -4.97 -19.20
N ASN A 14 -16.15 -5.82 -18.79
CA ASN A 14 -17.53 -5.71 -19.26
C ASN A 14 -17.99 -4.26 -19.04
N GLY A 15 -18.66 -3.65 -20.04
CA GLY A 15 -19.14 -2.27 -19.97
C GLY A 15 -19.82 -1.93 -18.64
N SER A 16 -20.56 -2.86 -18.07
CA SER A 16 -21.22 -2.74 -16.77
C SER A 16 -20.26 -2.57 -15.57
N VAL A 17 -19.06 -3.15 -15.60
CA VAL A 17 -18.07 -2.97 -14.50
C VAL A 17 -17.38 -1.63 -14.63
N MET A 18 -17.03 -1.21 -15.84
CA MET A 18 -16.44 0.12 -16.08
C MET A 18 -17.42 1.23 -15.70
N GLU A 19 -18.67 1.13 -16.10
CA GLU A 19 -19.71 2.09 -15.74
C GLU A 19 -19.86 2.16 -14.21
N TRP A 20 -19.96 1.01 -13.54
CA TRP A 20 -20.06 0.94 -12.09
C TRP A 20 -18.86 1.57 -11.37
N LEU A 21 -17.63 1.38 -11.87
CA LEU A 21 -16.43 2.01 -11.33
C LEU A 21 -16.43 3.53 -11.58
N LEU A 22 -16.86 3.98 -12.75
CA LEU A 22 -16.94 5.40 -13.10
C LEU A 22 -18.10 6.13 -12.41
N GLU A 23 -19.13 5.44 -11.95
CA GLU A 23 -20.20 5.99 -11.12
C GLU A 23 -19.88 6.00 -9.63
N SER A 24 -18.73 5.46 -9.23
CA SER A 24 -18.34 5.31 -7.83
C SER A 24 -17.74 6.60 -7.23
N ASP A 25 -17.09 6.48 -6.07
CA ASP A 25 -16.44 7.58 -5.34
C ASP A 25 -15.32 8.25 -6.16
N PRO A 26 -15.08 9.57 -6.04
CA PRO A 26 -13.97 10.25 -6.73
C PRO A 26 -12.62 9.57 -6.56
N SER A 27 -12.37 8.97 -5.38
CA SER A 27 -11.14 8.24 -5.09
C SER A 27 -10.93 7.00 -5.97
N ILE A 28 -12.00 6.48 -6.57
CA ILE A 28 -11.97 5.35 -7.50
C ILE A 28 -11.96 5.86 -8.93
N ARG A 29 -12.87 6.79 -9.26
CA ARG A 29 -13.04 7.31 -10.63
C ARG A 29 -11.74 7.80 -11.25
N TRP A 30 -10.98 8.66 -10.54
CA TRP A 30 -9.75 9.21 -11.09
C TRP A 30 -8.70 8.13 -11.41
N GLN A 31 -8.67 7.04 -10.61
CA GLN A 31 -7.76 5.91 -10.85
C GLN A 31 -8.19 5.12 -12.08
N VAL A 32 -9.49 4.85 -12.22
CA VAL A 32 -10.05 4.20 -13.40
C VAL A 32 -9.81 5.05 -14.65
N MET A 33 -10.01 6.35 -14.57
CA MET A 33 -9.75 7.26 -15.68
C MET A 33 -8.28 7.23 -16.12
N ARG A 34 -7.36 7.23 -15.14
CA ARG A 34 -5.92 7.18 -15.39
C ARG A 34 -5.46 5.83 -15.96
N ASP A 35 -5.93 4.72 -15.36
CA ASP A 35 -5.35 3.40 -15.55
C ASP A 35 -6.09 2.55 -16.59
N LEU A 36 -7.39 2.77 -16.82
CA LEU A 36 -8.23 1.91 -17.67
C LEU A 36 -8.85 2.61 -18.86
N THR A 37 -9.11 3.92 -18.80
CA THR A 37 -9.79 4.60 -19.94
C THR A 37 -8.84 5.43 -20.80
N GLY A 38 -7.58 5.61 -20.36
CA GLY A 38 -6.64 6.48 -21.07
C GLY A 38 -7.11 7.93 -21.15
N ALA A 39 -7.88 8.40 -20.17
CA ALA A 39 -8.40 9.77 -20.15
C ALA A 39 -7.27 10.82 -20.15
N PRO A 40 -7.48 12.01 -20.75
CA PRO A 40 -6.52 13.10 -20.71
C PRO A 40 -6.07 13.46 -19.30
N ALA A 41 -4.78 13.79 -19.12
CA ALA A 41 -4.18 14.03 -17.82
C ALA A 41 -4.85 15.15 -17.02
N ASP A 42 -5.34 16.19 -17.69
CA ASP A 42 -6.10 17.31 -17.10
C ASP A 42 -7.45 16.84 -16.53
N GLN A 43 -8.16 15.97 -17.21
CA GLN A 43 -9.42 15.37 -16.74
C GLN A 43 -9.17 14.46 -15.53
N VAL A 44 -8.12 13.65 -15.57
CA VAL A 44 -7.71 12.81 -14.43
C VAL A 44 -7.35 13.69 -13.23
N ALA A 45 -6.62 14.78 -13.44
CA ALA A 45 -6.25 15.71 -12.39
C ALA A 45 -7.47 16.42 -11.79
N ALA A 46 -8.42 16.85 -12.62
CA ALA A 46 -9.66 17.48 -12.20
C ALA A 46 -10.52 16.52 -11.35
N GLU A 47 -10.68 15.26 -11.80
CA GLU A 47 -11.42 14.25 -11.04
C GLU A 47 -10.74 13.93 -9.71
N ARG A 48 -9.39 13.80 -9.71
CA ARG A 48 -8.61 13.57 -8.51
C ARG A 48 -8.76 14.70 -7.49
N ALA A 49 -8.84 15.98 -7.93
CA ALA A 49 -9.01 17.11 -7.05
C ALA A 49 -10.34 17.03 -6.26
N ARG A 50 -11.37 16.38 -6.79
CA ARG A 50 -12.67 16.17 -6.12
C ARG A 50 -12.56 15.27 -4.87
N VAL A 51 -11.49 14.49 -4.71
CA VAL A 51 -11.25 13.68 -3.49
C VAL A 51 -11.26 14.53 -2.23
N ALA A 52 -10.81 15.78 -2.30
CA ALA A 52 -10.80 16.68 -1.16
C ALA A 52 -12.18 17.26 -0.79
N THR A 53 -13.12 17.29 -1.73
CA THR A 53 -14.40 18.00 -1.58
C THR A 53 -15.63 17.11 -1.67
N GLU A 54 -15.46 15.87 -2.13
CA GLU A 54 -16.56 14.95 -2.36
C GLU A 54 -16.24 13.54 -1.84
N GLY A 55 -17.28 12.76 -1.59
CA GLY A 55 -17.18 11.33 -1.28
C GLY A 55 -16.47 11.03 0.04
N MET A 56 -15.73 9.92 0.05
CA MET A 56 -15.06 9.38 1.23
C MET A 56 -13.91 10.28 1.69
N GLY A 57 -13.15 10.85 0.76
CA GLY A 57 -12.04 11.75 1.09
C GLY A 57 -12.49 12.97 1.85
N ALA A 58 -13.53 13.66 1.37
CA ALA A 58 -14.13 14.82 2.05
C ALA A 58 -14.67 14.44 3.44
N ARG A 59 -15.33 13.29 3.56
CA ARG A 59 -15.82 12.77 4.85
C ARG A 59 -14.68 12.55 5.85
N LEU A 60 -13.58 11.94 5.42
CA LEU A 60 -12.40 11.75 6.27
C LEU A 60 -11.78 13.09 6.69
N LEU A 61 -11.66 14.05 5.77
CA LEU A 61 -11.15 15.38 6.07
C LEU A 61 -12.01 16.11 7.10
N ALA A 62 -13.33 15.99 7.02
CA ALA A 62 -14.29 16.60 7.94
C ALA A 62 -14.24 16.01 9.37
N LEU A 63 -13.68 14.81 9.57
CA LEU A 63 -13.52 14.20 10.89
C LEU A 63 -12.30 14.70 11.66
N GLN A 64 -11.50 15.61 11.11
CA GLN A 64 -10.37 16.18 11.83
C GLN A 64 -10.85 16.98 13.03
N GLY A 65 -10.28 16.68 14.20
CA GLY A 65 -10.58 17.40 15.43
C GLY A 65 -10.06 18.85 15.42
N ALA A 66 -10.56 19.66 16.34
CA ALA A 66 -10.13 21.03 16.51
C ALA A 66 -8.63 21.17 16.87
N ASP A 67 -8.03 20.09 17.40
CA ASP A 67 -6.59 19.98 17.67
C ASP A 67 -5.74 19.68 16.40
N GLY A 68 -6.38 19.58 15.24
CA GLY A 68 -5.74 19.28 13.96
C GLY A 68 -5.38 17.81 13.76
N ARG A 69 -5.87 16.91 14.61
CA ARG A 69 -5.60 15.46 14.57
C ARG A 69 -6.88 14.69 14.29
N TRP A 70 -6.72 13.43 13.86
CA TRP A 70 -7.80 12.44 13.80
C TRP A 70 -7.67 11.48 14.97
N GLY A 71 -8.80 11.09 15.56
CA GLY A 71 -8.86 10.19 16.71
C GLY A 71 -8.10 10.69 17.95
N GLY A 72 -7.80 11.99 18.04
CA GLY A 72 -7.06 12.62 19.12
C GLY A 72 -5.61 12.16 19.28
N ALA A 73 -5.08 11.39 18.33
CA ALA A 73 -3.75 10.80 18.42
C ALA A 73 -2.99 10.90 17.09
N ALA A 74 -1.68 11.03 17.19
CA ALA A 74 -0.81 10.97 16.02
C ALA A 74 -0.68 9.54 15.48
N TRP A 75 -0.39 8.62 16.38
CA TRP A 75 -0.30 7.18 16.15
C TRP A 75 -0.92 6.43 17.34
N ASN A 76 -1.63 5.35 17.06
CA ASN A 76 -2.13 4.42 18.05
C ASN A 76 -2.26 3.01 17.42
N ARG A 77 -2.64 2.02 18.20
CA ARG A 77 -2.88 0.65 17.70
C ARG A 77 -4.26 0.49 17.03
N GLY A 78 -5.09 1.54 17.03
CA GLY A 78 -6.34 1.61 16.27
C GLY A 78 -6.11 2.19 14.87
N TRP A 79 -7.10 2.07 14.00
CA TRP A 79 -7.02 2.53 12.61
C TRP A 79 -7.58 3.94 12.41
N ASN A 80 -7.87 4.67 13.48
CA ASN A 80 -8.49 5.99 13.47
C ASN A 80 -7.51 7.14 13.79
N SER A 81 -6.23 6.87 14.03
CA SER A 81 -5.25 7.90 14.31
C SER A 81 -4.89 8.73 13.07
N THR A 82 -4.29 9.90 13.30
CA THR A 82 -3.87 10.83 12.23
C THR A 82 -3.11 10.12 11.11
N MET A 83 -2.11 9.28 11.43
CA MET A 83 -1.32 8.59 10.41
C MET A 83 -2.15 7.59 9.61
N HIS A 84 -3.05 6.83 10.25
CA HIS A 84 -3.90 5.87 9.54
C HIS A 84 -4.89 6.58 8.60
N VAL A 85 -5.47 7.71 9.03
CA VAL A 85 -6.34 8.50 8.16
C VAL A 85 -5.57 9.10 6.99
N LEU A 86 -4.35 9.60 7.22
CA LEU A 86 -3.49 10.10 6.14
C LEU A 86 -3.07 8.99 5.16
N MET A 87 -2.88 7.75 5.64
CA MET A 87 -2.65 6.59 4.75
C MET A 87 -3.87 6.33 3.85
N LEU A 88 -5.09 6.40 4.39
CA LEU A 88 -6.31 6.26 3.59
C LEU A 88 -6.42 7.40 2.56
N LEU A 89 -6.27 8.65 3.01
CA LEU A 89 -6.35 9.83 2.15
C LEU A 89 -5.28 9.80 1.03
N GLY A 90 -4.06 9.39 1.35
CA GLY A 90 -3.00 9.22 0.35
C GLY A 90 -3.35 8.13 -0.67
N GLY A 91 -3.87 6.98 -0.21
CA GLY A 91 -4.35 5.90 -1.08
C GLY A 91 -5.56 6.29 -1.94
N MET A 92 -6.41 7.18 -1.45
CA MET A 92 -7.52 7.78 -2.21
C MET A 92 -7.06 8.82 -3.24
N GLY A 93 -5.83 9.31 -3.12
CA GLY A 93 -5.25 10.28 -4.04
C GLY A 93 -5.41 11.73 -3.63
N LEU A 94 -5.65 12.02 -2.33
CA LEU A 94 -5.63 13.41 -1.84
C LEU A 94 -4.37 14.11 -2.35
N ASP A 95 -4.53 15.37 -2.75
CA ASP A 95 -3.40 16.17 -3.23
C ASP A 95 -2.27 16.18 -2.17
N PRO A 96 -1.05 15.77 -2.52
CA PRO A 96 0.09 15.84 -1.60
C PRO A 96 0.42 17.27 -1.14
N ALA A 97 -0.06 18.30 -1.84
CA ALA A 97 0.03 19.70 -1.43
C ALA A 97 -1.07 20.13 -0.44
N SER A 98 -2.00 19.24 -0.07
CA SER A 98 -3.08 19.55 0.89
C SER A 98 -2.53 20.16 2.18
N ASP A 99 -2.84 21.42 2.43
CA ASP A 99 -2.43 22.13 3.64
C ASP A 99 -2.95 21.47 4.92
N GLN A 100 -4.17 20.94 4.87
CA GLN A 100 -4.78 20.24 6.00
C GLN A 100 -3.99 18.99 6.37
N ALA A 101 -3.64 18.16 5.39
CA ALA A 101 -2.84 16.95 5.59
C ALA A 101 -1.41 17.29 6.04
N ARG A 102 -0.77 18.27 5.41
CA ARG A 102 0.59 18.69 5.75
C ARG A 102 0.70 19.29 7.17
N ARG A 103 -0.28 20.09 7.59
CA ARG A 103 -0.33 20.62 8.96
C ARG A 103 -0.51 19.49 9.97
N ALA A 104 -1.43 18.55 9.74
CA ALA A 104 -1.61 17.40 10.62
C ALA A 104 -0.33 16.56 10.74
N LEU A 105 0.36 16.36 9.63
CA LEU A 105 1.63 15.62 9.60
C LEU A 105 2.75 16.38 10.32
N GLY A 106 2.77 17.71 10.25
CA GLY A 106 3.65 18.57 11.04
C GLY A 106 3.44 18.40 12.53
N LEU A 107 2.19 18.34 12.99
CA LEU A 107 1.87 18.07 14.41
C LEU A 107 2.35 16.71 14.87
N VAL A 108 2.33 15.70 14.00
CA VAL A 108 2.90 14.37 14.30
C VAL A 108 4.42 14.45 14.38
N ARG A 109 5.07 15.02 13.38
CA ARG A 109 6.53 15.16 13.31
C ARG A 109 7.10 15.87 14.55
N ASP A 110 6.45 16.95 14.96
CA ASP A 110 6.98 17.85 15.99
C ASP A 110 6.54 17.43 17.42
N GLY A 111 5.45 16.68 17.52
CA GLY A 111 4.84 16.32 18.81
C GLY A 111 4.99 14.86 19.23
N VAL A 112 5.56 14.00 18.38
CA VAL A 112 5.68 12.56 18.68
C VAL A 112 7.13 12.10 18.58
N THR A 113 7.56 11.36 19.58
CA THR A 113 8.86 10.68 19.60
C THR A 113 8.65 9.20 19.84
N TRP A 114 9.49 8.37 19.22
CA TRP A 114 9.55 6.95 19.49
C TRP A 114 10.41 6.69 20.73
N LYS A 115 9.97 5.77 21.61
CA LYS A 115 10.68 5.38 22.82
C LYS A 115 11.12 3.93 22.72
N GLY A 116 12.29 3.63 23.29
CA GLY A 116 12.78 2.26 23.41
C GLY A 116 13.20 1.61 22.10
N CYS A 117 13.82 2.39 21.22
CA CYS A 117 14.19 1.95 19.87
C CYS A 117 15.48 1.11 19.80
N GLY A 118 15.88 0.42 20.84
CA GLY A 118 17.01 -0.52 20.87
C GLY A 118 18.17 -0.13 21.78
N PRO A 119 19.17 -1.00 21.95
CA PRO A 119 20.21 -0.88 22.96
C PRO A 119 21.21 0.26 22.74
N GLN A 120 21.16 0.95 21.62
CA GLN A 120 22.01 2.10 21.29
C GLN A 120 21.21 3.39 21.11
N ASP A 121 19.90 3.36 21.24
CA ASP A 121 19.05 4.52 20.99
C ASP A 121 18.79 5.29 22.28
N CYS A 122 18.95 6.61 22.17
CA CYS A 122 18.51 7.58 23.12
C CYS A 122 17.04 7.33 23.53
N ASP A 123 16.68 7.78 24.71
CA ASP A 123 15.32 7.64 25.29
C ASP A 123 14.17 8.17 24.41
N SER A 124 14.48 8.90 23.33
CA SER A 124 13.48 9.40 22.37
C SER A 124 14.08 9.64 21.00
N ASN A 125 13.41 9.14 19.96
CA ASN A 125 13.79 9.33 18.56
C ASN A 125 12.71 10.16 17.84
N PRO A 126 13.08 11.20 17.06
CA PRO A 126 12.11 11.98 16.27
C PRO A 126 11.27 11.07 15.37
N PHE A 127 10.02 11.43 15.13
CA PHE A 127 9.06 10.56 14.43
C PHE A 127 9.59 10.04 13.09
N PHE A 128 10.08 10.93 12.21
CA PHE A 128 10.64 10.55 10.91
C PHE A 128 12.12 10.14 10.92
N ALA A 129 12.75 10.06 12.08
CA ALA A 129 14.01 9.33 12.24
C ALA A 129 13.77 7.81 12.35
N GLY A 130 12.50 7.41 12.54
CA GLY A 130 12.06 6.03 12.54
C GLY A 130 12.10 5.35 13.90
N GLU A 131 11.44 4.22 13.97
CA GLU A 131 11.36 3.36 15.13
C GLU A 131 12.00 1.97 14.86
N MET A 132 11.81 0.99 15.71
CA MET A 132 12.47 -0.31 15.59
C MET A 132 11.86 -1.21 14.51
N GLU A 133 10.52 -1.20 14.35
CA GLU A 133 9.83 -2.12 13.45
C GLU A 133 9.82 -1.64 12.00
N PRO A 134 10.48 -2.32 11.05
CA PRO A 134 10.50 -1.90 9.66
C PRO A 134 9.13 -1.76 8.99
N CYS A 135 8.10 -2.49 9.45
CA CYS A 135 6.76 -2.37 8.87
C CYS A 135 6.09 -1.04 9.24
N ILE A 136 6.30 -0.53 10.46
CA ILE A 136 5.83 0.80 10.88
C ILE A 136 6.62 1.86 10.11
N ASN A 137 7.95 1.76 10.10
CA ASN A 137 8.80 2.65 9.32
C ASN A 137 8.39 2.70 7.84
N GLY A 138 8.06 1.55 7.26
CA GLY A 138 7.56 1.47 5.89
C GLY A 138 6.28 2.30 5.68
N GLN A 139 5.28 2.12 6.52
CA GLN A 139 4.03 2.87 6.43
C GLN A 139 4.24 4.37 6.65
N MET A 140 5.01 4.74 7.69
CA MET A 140 5.28 6.14 8.01
C MET A 140 6.15 6.82 6.95
N GLY A 141 7.14 6.10 6.43
CA GLY A 141 8.01 6.56 5.34
C GLY A 141 7.23 6.81 4.04
N ALA A 142 6.34 5.89 3.66
CA ALA A 142 5.53 6.04 2.47
C ALA A 142 4.64 7.29 2.53
N ILE A 143 3.91 7.47 3.66
CA ILE A 143 2.98 8.60 3.78
C ILE A 143 3.71 9.93 4.04
N GLY A 144 4.83 9.89 4.77
CA GLY A 144 5.69 11.05 4.96
C GLY A 144 6.25 11.56 3.62
N ALA A 145 6.82 10.67 2.80
CA ALA A 145 7.30 11.01 1.46
C ALA A 145 6.18 11.53 0.56
N TYR A 146 5.01 10.89 0.58
CA TYR A 146 3.86 11.31 -0.21
C TYR A 146 3.46 12.77 0.08
N PHE A 147 3.42 13.19 1.34
CA PHE A 147 3.09 14.57 1.73
C PHE A 147 4.30 15.49 1.88
N GLY A 148 5.47 15.08 1.37
CA GLY A 148 6.65 15.94 1.26
C GLY A 148 7.43 16.17 2.56
N GLN A 149 7.37 15.21 3.50
CA GLN A 149 8.24 15.23 4.68
C GLN A 149 9.63 14.68 4.37
N ASP A 150 10.61 15.10 5.13
CA ASP A 150 11.94 14.48 5.11
C ASP A 150 11.90 13.14 5.88
N VAL A 151 11.97 12.05 5.13
CA VAL A 151 11.94 10.67 5.65
C VAL A 151 13.28 9.95 5.50
N ARG A 152 14.38 10.67 5.27
CA ARG A 152 15.72 10.08 5.07
C ARG A 152 16.12 9.21 6.26
N GLY A 153 15.86 9.65 7.50
CA GLY A 153 16.15 8.85 8.69
C GLY A 153 15.44 7.50 8.70
N ILE A 154 14.18 7.44 8.27
CA ILE A 154 13.46 6.18 8.09
C ILE A 154 14.11 5.33 7.00
N VAL A 155 14.42 5.92 5.84
CA VAL A 155 15.02 5.20 4.71
C VAL A 155 16.37 4.60 5.10
N ASP A 156 17.24 5.37 5.75
CA ASP A 156 18.55 4.90 6.22
C ASP A 156 18.40 3.70 7.17
N ARG A 157 17.47 3.75 8.10
CA ARG A 157 17.15 2.60 8.98
C ARG A 157 16.69 1.38 8.19
N LEU A 158 15.78 1.56 7.22
CA LEU A 158 15.28 0.46 6.40
C LEU A 158 16.39 -0.19 5.58
N LEU A 159 17.32 0.60 5.04
CA LEU A 159 18.48 0.07 4.32
C LEU A 159 19.40 -0.74 5.24
N ALA A 160 19.64 -0.24 6.46
CA ALA A 160 20.53 -0.89 7.44
C ALA A 160 20.02 -2.26 7.94
N VAL A 161 18.69 -2.49 7.92
CA VAL A 161 18.08 -3.72 8.48
C VAL A 161 17.53 -4.67 7.41
N GLN A 162 17.92 -4.49 6.14
CA GLN A 162 17.55 -5.43 5.09
C GLN A 162 18.21 -6.79 5.32
N LEU A 163 17.42 -7.86 5.27
CA LEU A 163 17.90 -9.21 5.50
C LEU A 163 18.60 -9.81 4.27
N PRO A 164 19.48 -10.82 4.47
CA PRO A 164 20.23 -11.43 3.37
C PRO A 164 19.36 -12.07 2.27
N ASP A 165 18.11 -12.47 2.58
CA ASP A 165 17.16 -13.01 1.60
C ASP A 165 16.40 -11.91 0.82
N GLY A 166 16.80 -10.66 0.99
CA GLY A 166 16.37 -9.49 0.21
C GLY A 166 15.21 -8.70 0.79
N GLY A 167 14.46 -9.24 1.73
CA GLY A 167 13.32 -8.53 2.34
C GLY A 167 13.60 -8.00 3.75
N TRP A 168 12.52 -7.82 4.54
CA TRP A 168 12.56 -7.30 5.91
C TRP A 168 11.65 -8.09 6.84
N ASN A 169 11.95 -8.01 8.14
CA ASN A 169 11.12 -8.62 9.18
C ASN A 169 11.19 -7.81 10.49
N CYS A 170 10.04 -7.50 11.09
CA CYS A 170 9.98 -6.85 12.40
C CYS A 170 10.58 -7.72 13.52
N GLU A 171 10.57 -9.04 13.36
CA GLU A 171 11.20 -9.97 14.30
C GLU A 171 12.73 -10.11 14.09
N ALA A 172 13.34 -9.33 13.21
CA ALA A 172 14.80 -9.37 13.02
C ALA A 172 15.57 -8.95 14.29
N ALA A 173 15.02 -8.02 15.07
CA ALA A 173 15.55 -7.65 16.36
C ALA A 173 15.50 -8.81 17.40
N ASN A 174 14.68 -9.83 17.14
CA ASN A 174 14.55 -11.06 17.93
C ASN A 174 15.19 -12.26 17.19
N ASP A 175 16.31 -12.05 16.51
CA ASP A 175 17.11 -13.06 15.81
C ASP A 175 16.42 -13.74 14.61
N SER A 176 15.35 -13.20 14.05
CA SER A 176 14.78 -13.73 12.82
C SER A 176 15.69 -13.42 11.63
N THR A 177 16.14 -14.46 10.94
CA THR A 177 16.98 -14.35 9.73
C THR A 177 16.19 -14.46 8.43
N ARG A 178 14.86 -14.51 8.51
CA ARG A 178 13.94 -14.67 7.36
C ARG A 178 13.02 -13.49 7.23
N SER A 179 12.90 -12.98 6.03
CA SER A 179 11.98 -11.89 5.74
C SER A 179 10.50 -12.29 5.86
N SER A 180 9.67 -11.29 6.13
CA SER A 180 8.22 -11.37 6.22
C SER A 180 7.59 -10.67 5.01
N PHE A 181 6.59 -11.26 4.39
CA PHE A 181 5.81 -10.59 3.34
C PHE A 181 5.13 -9.32 3.84
N ASN A 182 4.56 -9.35 5.04
CA ASN A 182 3.91 -8.19 5.66
C ASN A 182 4.86 -7.01 5.82
N THR A 183 6.04 -7.28 6.38
CA THR A 183 7.05 -6.25 6.59
C THR A 183 7.64 -5.77 5.27
N THR A 184 7.98 -6.71 4.40
CA THR A 184 8.62 -6.41 3.11
C THR A 184 7.74 -5.51 2.25
N ILE A 185 6.44 -5.78 2.12
CA ILE A 185 5.56 -4.93 1.29
C ILE A 185 5.46 -3.49 1.82
N CYS A 186 5.38 -3.30 3.13
CA CYS A 186 5.35 -1.97 3.74
C CYS A 186 6.63 -1.18 3.40
N VAL A 187 7.78 -1.84 3.48
CA VAL A 187 9.07 -1.21 3.14
C VAL A 187 9.18 -0.92 1.65
N LEU A 188 8.78 -1.85 0.80
CA LEU A 188 8.80 -1.65 -0.65
C LEU A 188 7.96 -0.46 -1.10
N GLU A 189 6.78 -0.28 -0.53
CA GLU A 189 5.92 0.88 -0.80
C GLU A 189 6.58 2.18 -0.36
N ALA A 190 7.29 2.19 0.77
CA ALA A 190 8.02 3.36 1.25
C ALA A 190 9.19 3.73 0.34
N LEU A 191 10.03 2.76 -0.01
CA LEU A 191 11.18 3.00 -0.88
C LEU A 191 10.74 3.47 -2.27
N LEU A 192 9.66 2.89 -2.82
CA LEU A 192 9.09 3.32 -4.10
C LEU A 192 8.54 4.75 -4.03
N GLU A 193 7.85 5.12 -2.96
CA GLU A 193 7.31 6.47 -2.82
C GLU A 193 8.45 7.49 -2.59
N TYR A 194 9.49 7.10 -1.85
CA TYR A 194 10.69 7.92 -1.69
C TYR A 194 11.39 8.18 -3.03
N GLU A 195 11.63 7.16 -3.85
CA GLU A 195 12.24 7.31 -5.19
C GLU A 195 11.44 8.24 -6.11
N ARG A 196 10.12 8.24 -5.98
CA ARG A 196 9.23 9.08 -6.80
C ARG A 196 9.23 10.55 -6.40
N ARG A 197 9.58 10.86 -5.16
CA ARG A 197 9.48 12.21 -4.57
C ARG A 197 10.81 12.87 -4.36
N VAL A 198 11.86 12.10 -4.25
CA VAL A 198 13.23 12.55 -4.00
C VAL A 198 14.11 12.06 -5.15
N VAL A 199 15.33 12.61 -5.32
CA VAL A 199 16.28 12.12 -6.32
C VAL A 199 16.61 10.66 -6.01
N PRO A 200 16.43 9.73 -6.99
CA PRO A 200 16.71 8.32 -6.77
C PRO A 200 18.16 8.08 -6.32
N SER A 201 18.32 7.34 -5.22
CA SER A 201 19.61 6.85 -4.77
C SER A 201 19.81 5.44 -5.32
N PRO A 202 20.98 5.12 -5.93
CA PRO A 202 21.28 3.76 -6.38
C PRO A 202 21.15 2.71 -5.26
N GLU A 203 21.46 3.08 -4.03
CA GLU A 203 21.34 2.20 -2.85
C GLU A 203 19.88 1.87 -2.51
N VAL A 204 19.00 2.88 -2.53
CA VAL A 204 17.57 2.72 -2.32
C VAL A 204 16.98 1.84 -3.41
N THR A 205 17.29 2.13 -4.67
CA THR A 205 16.84 1.33 -5.81
C THR A 205 17.30 -0.11 -5.72
N ALA A 206 18.57 -0.35 -5.40
CA ALA A 206 19.11 -1.70 -5.25
C ALA A 206 18.44 -2.46 -4.11
N ALA A 207 18.21 -1.82 -2.96
CA ALA A 207 17.52 -2.43 -1.83
C ALA A 207 16.05 -2.76 -2.19
N ARG A 208 15.36 -1.84 -2.84
CA ARG A 208 13.99 -2.06 -3.29
C ARG A 208 13.90 -3.22 -4.29
N LEU A 209 14.79 -3.29 -5.25
CA LEU A 209 14.81 -4.37 -6.25
C LEU A 209 15.09 -5.73 -5.60
N ARG A 210 16.01 -5.82 -4.62
CA ARG A 210 16.22 -7.07 -3.86
C ARG A 210 14.96 -7.48 -3.09
N GLY A 211 14.25 -6.53 -2.48
CA GLY A 211 12.98 -6.82 -1.80
C GLY A 211 11.85 -7.21 -2.76
N GLN A 212 11.84 -6.65 -3.95
CA GLN A 212 10.92 -7.06 -5.02
C GLN A 212 11.21 -8.49 -5.47
N GLU A 213 12.48 -8.84 -5.67
CA GLU A 213 12.91 -10.19 -6.01
C GLU A 213 12.50 -11.21 -4.94
N TYR A 214 12.59 -10.84 -3.66
CA TYR A 214 12.08 -11.68 -2.56
C TYR A 214 10.62 -12.08 -2.78
N LEU A 215 9.74 -11.17 -3.25
CA LEU A 215 8.34 -11.46 -3.54
C LEU A 215 8.19 -12.33 -4.80
N LEU A 216 8.93 -12.00 -5.87
CA LEU A 216 8.86 -12.69 -7.16
C LEU A 216 9.34 -14.14 -7.08
N GLU A 217 10.46 -14.42 -6.42
CA GLU A 217 10.96 -15.77 -6.16
C GLU A 217 9.94 -16.66 -5.40
N ARG A 218 9.01 -16.03 -4.68
CA ARG A 218 7.95 -16.70 -3.92
C ARG A 218 6.59 -16.65 -4.63
N ARG A 219 6.60 -16.25 -5.91
CA ARG A 219 5.38 -16.10 -6.72
C ARG A 219 4.26 -15.39 -5.96
N LEU A 220 4.64 -14.39 -5.15
CA LEU A 220 3.78 -13.55 -4.32
C LEU A 220 3.08 -14.25 -3.14
N PHE A 221 2.96 -15.59 -3.11
CA PHE A 221 2.24 -16.29 -2.03
C PHE A 221 2.71 -17.73 -1.78
N ARG A 222 3.86 -18.13 -2.34
CA ARG A 222 4.40 -19.48 -2.18
C ARG A 222 5.64 -19.52 -1.28
N ARG A 223 5.87 -20.67 -0.67
CA ARG A 223 7.14 -20.97 -0.02
C ARG A 223 8.22 -21.21 -1.07
N ARG A 224 9.35 -20.53 -0.95
CA ARG A 224 10.48 -20.73 -1.88
C ARG A 224 11.01 -22.16 -1.83
N SER A 225 11.08 -22.77 -0.63
CA SER A 225 11.69 -24.08 -0.43
C SER A 225 10.85 -25.25 -0.94
N THR A 226 9.53 -25.18 -0.86
CA THR A 226 8.62 -26.30 -1.20
C THR A 226 7.70 -25.98 -2.38
N GLY A 227 7.58 -24.71 -2.78
CA GLY A 227 6.60 -24.27 -3.76
C GLY A 227 5.15 -24.29 -3.27
N GLU A 228 4.90 -24.68 -2.02
CA GLU A 228 3.56 -24.76 -1.45
C GLU A 228 2.96 -23.37 -1.21
N VAL A 229 1.64 -23.25 -1.36
CA VAL A 229 0.91 -22.06 -1.00
C VAL A 229 1.02 -21.83 0.51
N ILE A 230 1.32 -20.59 0.90
CA ILE A 230 1.38 -20.20 2.31
C ILE A 230 -0.05 -19.96 2.80
N MET A 231 -0.61 -20.97 3.45
CA MET A 231 -1.99 -20.98 3.93
C MET A 231 -2.19 -20.09 5.17
N ARG A 232 -1.16 -19.98 6.03
CA ARG A 232 -1.18 -19.16 7.25
C ARG A 232 0.22 -18.66 7.55
N ASP A 233 0.32 -17.49 8.17
CA ASP A 233 1.55 -17.09 8.84
C ASP A 233 1.79 -17.95 10.10
N ARG A 234 2.94 -17.75 10.75
CA ARG A 234 3.31 -18.52 11.96
C ARG A 234 2.35 -18.29 13.15
N LYS A 235 1.61 -17.19 13.16
CA LYS A 235 0.63 -16.81 14.20
C LYS A 235 -0.78 -17.26 13.85
N GLY A 236 -0.98 -18.01 12.76
CA GLY A 236 -2.28 -18.46 12.28
C GLY A 236 -3.12 -17.38 11.60
N GLY A 237 -2.48 -16.30 11.16
CA GLY A 237 -3.11 -15.18 10.49
C GLY A 237 -3.77 -15.50 9.16
N ALA A 238 -4.39 -14.50 8.55
CA ALA A 238 -5.13 -14.66 7.31
C ALA A 238 -4.25 -15.16 6.17
N VAL A 239 -4.84 -15.97 5.30
CA VAL A 239 -4.22 -16.47 4.08
C VAL A 239 -3.96 -15.31 3.12
N TRP A 240 -2.74 -15.15 2.63
CA TRP A 240 -2.38 -14.05 1.71
C TRP A 240 -3.07 -14.08 0.35
N THR A 241 -3.82 -15.11 0.08
CA THR A 241 -4.69 -15.23 -1.09
C THR A 241 -6.08 -14.61 -0.89
N ARG A 242 -6.40 -14.07 0.30
CA ARG A 242 -7.67 -13.45 0.63
C ARG A 242 -7.55 -11.94 0.61
N PHE A 243 -8.49 -11.28 -0.06
CA PHE A 243 -8.45 -9.84 -0.27
C PHE A 243 -8.96 -9.06 0.93
N ALA A 244 -8.16 -8.09 1.35
CA ALA A 244 -8.43 -7.20 2.48
C ALA A 244 -8.48 -5.73 2.04
N PHE A 245 -9.35 -4.95 2.68
CA PHE A 245 -9.31 -3.49 2.57
C PHE A 245 -9.85 -2.84 3.84
N PRO A 246 -9.14 -1.81 4.37
CA PRO A 246 -7.73 -1.51 4.13
C PRO A 246 -6.80 -2.65 4.54
N THR A 247 -5.66 -2.77 3.90
CA THR A 247 -4.68 -3.82 4.24
C THR A 247 -3.85 -3.47 5.47
N TRP A 248 -3.75 -2.19 5.81
CA TRP A 248 -2.87 -1.68 6.86
C TRP A 248 -1.43 -2.18 6.68
N TRP A 249 -0.86 -2.82 7.69
CA TRP A 249 0.46 -3.45 7.60
C TRP A 249 0.44 -4.87 7.00
N HIS A 250 -0.74 -5.44 6.76
CA HIS A 250 -0.85 -6.81 6.27
C HIS A 250 -0.63 -6.89 4.76
N TYR A 251 -0.11 -8.03 4.37
CA TYR A 251 0.08 -8.41 2.97
C TYR A 251 -1.11 -9.23 2.46
N ASP A 252 -1.47 -9.02 1.22
CA ASP A 252 -2.20 -9.95 0.38
C ASP A 252 -1.64 -9.92 -1.04
N VAL A 253 -1.98 -10.92 -1.84
CA VAL A 253 -1.49 -11.06 -3.22
C VAL A 253 -1.87 -9.87 -4.09
N LEU A 254 -3.03 -9.27 -3.85
CA LEU A 254 -3.51 -8.10 -4.59
C LEU A 254 -2.65 -6.86 -4.31
N ARG A 255 -2.27 -6.65 -3.04
CA ARG A 255 -1.35 -5.59 -2.65
C ARG A 255 0.04 -5.78 -3.29
N GLY A 256 0.50 -7.05 -3.37
CA GLY A 256 1.76 -7.39 -4.04
C GLY A 256 1.72 -7.05 -5.53
N LEU A 257 0.66 -7.42 -6.23
CA LEU A 257 0.48 -7.09 -7.65
C LEU A 257 0.36 -5.56 -7.86
N GLU A 258 -0.39 -4.87 -7.02
CA GLU A 258 -0.51 -3.39 -7.10
C GLU A 258 0.83 -2.69 -6.88
N TYR A 259 1.66 -3.17 -5.94
CA TYR A 259 3.01 -2.65 -5.77
C TYR A 259 3.84 -2.85 -7.05
N LEU A 260 3.86 -4.05 -7.64
CA LEU A 260 4.61 -4.35 -8.85
C LEU A 260 4.17 -3.47 -10.02
N ARG A 261 2.86 -3.32 -10.23
CA ARG A 261 2.28 -2.41 -11.24
C ARG A 261 2.77 -0.97 -11.01
N ARG A 262 2.69 -0.48 -9.78
CA ARG A 262 3.18 0.87 -9.43
C ARG A 262 4.69 1.00 -9.63
N ALA A 263 5.46 -0.04 -9.36
CA ALA A 263 6.90 -0.06 -9.56
C ALA A 263 7.32 -0.14 -11.04
N GLY A 264 6.36 -0.34 -11.96
CA GLY A 264 6.63 -0.49 -13.39
C GLY A 264 7.32 -1.83 -13.73
N ALA A 265 7.16 -2.84 -12.86
CA ALA A 265 7.68 -4.17 -13.12
C ALA A 265 6.88 -4.83 -14.26
N ALA A 266 7.57 -5.28 -15.30
CA ALA A 266 6.92 -6.02 -16.36
C ALA A 266 6.42 -7.37 -15.80
N PRO A 267 5.18 -7.76 -16.09
CA PRO A 267 4.67 -9.05 -15.68
C PRO A 267 5.42 -10.18 -16.41
N ASP A 268 5.77 -11.20 -15.64
CA ASP A 268 6.42 -12.41 -16.16
C ASP A 268 5.80 -13.66 -15.54
N GLN A 269 6.41 -14.83 -15.77
CA GLN A 269 5.95 -16.10 -15.24
C GLN A 269 5.87 -16.13 -13.69
N SER A 270 6.60 -15.28 -12.98
CA SER A 270 6.60 -15.24 -11.51
C SER A 270 5.30 -14.70 -10.93
N VAL A 271 4.57 -13.89 -11.68
CA VAL A 271 3.30 -13.28 -11.26
C VAL A 271 2.07 -13.92 -11.92
N ALA A 272 2.24 -14.77 -12.95
CA ALA A 272 1.14 -15.35 -13.72
C ALA A 272 0.10 -16.05 -12.83
N GLU A 273 0.55 -16.89 -11.90
CA GLU A 273 -0.34 -17.60 -10.98
C GLU A 273 -1.10 -16.66 -10.02
N ALA A 274 -0.49 -15.58 -9.60
CA ALA A 274 -1.14 -14.58 -8.77
C ALA A 274 -2.22 -13.82 -9.55
N ILE A 275 -1.99 -13.53 -10.82
CA ILE A 275 -2.96 -12.93 -11.73
C ILE A 275 -4.13 -13.90 -11.94
N ASP A 276 -3.86 -15.17 -12.23
CA ASP A 276 -4.89 -16.20 -12.40
C ASP A 276 -5.74 -16.37 -11.13
N LEU A 277 -5.11 -16.35 -9.95
CA LEU A 277 -5.80 -16.38 -8.66
C LEU A 277 -6.76 -15.19 -8.52
N VAL A 278 -6.28 -13.97 -8.81
CA VAL A 278 -7.13 -12.77 -8.75
C VAL A 278 -8.27 -12.88 -9.76
N ALA A 279 -7.99 -13.28 -10.99
CA ALA A 279 -9.01 -13.45 -12.03
C ALA A 279 -10.08 -14.49 -11.63
N SER A 280 -9.69 -15.60 -11.00
CA SER A 280 -10.60 -16.68 -10.59
C SER A 280 -11.59 -16.28 -9.50
N LYS A 281 -11.34 -15.21 -8.75
CA LYS A 281 -12.22 -14.70 -7.69
C LYS A 281 -13.27 -13.69 -8.16
N ARG A 282 -13.25 -13.38 -9.43
CA ARG A 282 -14.20 -12.47 -10.04
C ARG A 282 -15.58 -13.12 -10.12
N ASP A 283 -16.59 -12.43 -9.62
CA ASP A 283 -17.98 -12.90 -9.71
C ASP A 283 -18.56 -12.71 -11.13
N ASP A 284 -19.80 -13.16 -11.32
CA ASP A 284 -20.54 -13.05 -12.58
C ASP A 284 -20.83 -11.61 -13.02
N LYS A 285 -20.75 -10.65 -12.09
CA LYS A 285 -20.85 -9.21 -12.35
C LYS A 285 -19.48 -8.56 -12.58
N GLY A 286 -18.41 -9.35 -12.60
CA GLY A 286 -17.07 -8.87 -12.81
C GLY A 286 -16.41 -8.21 -11.57
N ARG A 287 -16.93 -8.42 -10.37
CA ARG A 287 -16.47 -7.81 -9.11
C ARG A 287 -15.72 -8.81 -8.25
N TRP A 288 -14.92 -8.31 -7.32
CA TRP A 288 -14.17 -9.12 -6.39
C TRP A 288 -14.70 -8.97 -4.96
N PRO A 289 -14.73 -10.07 -4.18
CA PRO A 289 -15.20 -10.03 -2.80
C PRO A 289 -14.19 -9.34 -1.89
N LEU A 290 -14.68 -8.61 -0.87
CA LEU A 290 -13.90 -8.25 0.29
C LEU A 290 -13.95 -9.43 1.28
N GLU A 291 -12.83 -10.16 1.42
CA GLU A 291 -12.79 -11.43 2.16
C GLU A 291 -12.28 -11.28 3.60
N VAL A 292 -11.52 -10.21 3.86
CA VAL A 292 -10.92 -9.96 5.18
C VAL A 292 -11.15 -8.52 5.60
N ARG A 293 -11.63 -8.35 6.83
CA ARG A 293 -11.62 -7.07 7.54
C ARG A 293 -10.77 -7.24 8.78
N TYR A 294 -9.73 -6.42 8.89
CA TYR A 294 -8.91 -6.44 10.09
C TYR A 294 -9.63 -5.75 11.24
N PRO A 295 -9.59 -6.33 12.46
CA PRO A 295 -10.24 -5.74 13.61
C PRO A 295 -9.59 -4.41 13.97
N GLY A 296 -10.38 -3.45 14.38
CA GLY A 296 -9.95 -2.11 14.79
C GLY A 296 -11.05 -1.09 14.52
N GLU A 297 -10.91 0.07 15.12
CA GLU A 297 -11.86 1.17 14.95
C GLU A 297 -11.53 1.93 13.66
N MET A 298 -12.43 1.86 12.70
CA MET A 298 -12.30 2.60 11.45
C MET A 298 -12.77 4.06 11.64
N PRO A 299 -12.08 5.04 11.02
CA PRO A 299 -12.51 6.45 11.12
C PRO A 299 -13.86 6.70 10.47
N VAL A 300 -14.24 5.91 9.49
CA VAL A 300 -15.56 5.91 8.82
C VAL A 300 -15.98 4.48 8.55
N GLU A 301 -17.27 4.19 8.72
CA GLU A 301 -17.83 2.94 8.23
C GLU A 301 -17.76 2.90 6.70
N MET A 302 -17.13 1.87 6.20
CA MET A 302 -17.17 1.56 4.77
C MET A 302 -18.39 0.68 4.53
N ASP A 303 -19.41 1.24 3.89
CA ASP A 303 -20.61 0.53 3.43
C ASP A 303 -20.21 -0.74 2.68
N GLU A 304 -20.88 -1.86 2.94
CA GLU A 304 -20.58 -3.15 2.27
C GLU A 304 -20.63 -3.06 0.74
N ALA A 305 -21.60 -2.31 0.22
CA ALA A 305 -21.68 -2.03 -1.21
C ALA A 305 -20.49 -1.19 -1.73
N LYS A 306 -19.95 -0.28 -0.90
CA LYS A 306 -18.81 0.58 -1.24
C LYS A 306 -17.46 -0.06 -0.90
N ALA A 307 -17.41 -1.02 0.01
CA ALA A 307 -16.21 -1.81 0.27
C ALA A 307 -15.86 -2.73 -0.93
N GLY A 308 -16.86 -3.30 -1.58
CA GLY A 308 -16.69 -3.96 -2.88
C GLY A 308 -16.15 -3.00 -3.96
N GLN A 309 -16.51 -1.71 -3.91
CA GLN A 309 -15.94 -0.66 -4.77
C GLN A 309 -14.47 -0.39 -4.47
N ALA A 310 -14.09 -0.36 -3.19
CA ALA A 310 -12.70 -0.09 -2.79
C ALA A 310 -11.73 -1.22 -3.19
N VAL A 311 -12.18 -2.47 -3.17
CA VAL A 311 -11.41 -3.61 -3.70
C VAL A 311 -11.33 -3.54 -5.22
N GLY A 312 -12.41 -3.14 -5.88
CA GLY A 312 -12.42 -2.92 -7.33
C GLY A 312 -11.41 -1.87 -7.80
N SER A 313 -11.17 -0.80 -7.01
CA SER A 313 -10.19 0.24 -7.35
C SER A 313 -8.73 -0.20 -7.23
N ARG A 314 -8.44 -1.22 -6.41
CA ARG A 314 -7.12 -1.85 -6.36
C ARG A 314 -6.90 -2.86 -7.48
N CYS A 315 -8.00 -3.38 -8.01
CA CYS A 315 -7.99 -4.37 -9.08
C CYS A 315 -8.25 -3.75 -10.46
N ALA A 316 -7.58 -2.64 -10.79
CA ALA A 316 -7.26 -2.47 -12.18
C ALA A 316 -6.28 -3.62 -12.49
N PRO A 317 -6.71 -4.70 -13.16
CA PRO A 317 -5.83 -5.83 -13.40
C PRO A 317 -4.62 -5.31 -14.15
N TYR A 318 -3.49 -5.96 -13.95
CA TYR A 318 -2.46 -5.91 -14.96
C TYR A 318 -3.15 -6.21 -16.30
N GLU A 319 -3.39 -5.17 -17.09
CA GLU A 319 -3.63 -5.36 -18.51
C GLU A 319 -2.29 -5.87 -19.06
N CYS A 320 -2.18 -7.17 -19.15
CA CYS A 320 -1.11 -7.85 -19.86
C CYS A 320 -1.45 -7.95 -21.32
#